data_f893d4644469845569eed68a9bf9ceac
#
_entry.id   f893d4644469845569eed68a9bf9ceac
#
_cell.length_a   1.000
_cell.length_b   1.000
_cell.length_c   1.000
_cell.angle_alpha   90.00
_cell.angle_beta   90.00
_cell.angle_gamma   90.00
#
_symmetry.space_group_name_H-M   'P 1'
#
loop_
_entity.id
_entity.type
_entity.pdbx_description
1 polymer ?
#
loop_
_entity_poly.entity_id
_entity_poly.type
_entity_poly.pdbx_seq_one_letter_code
_entity_poly.pdbx_strand_id
1 'polypeptide(L)'
;MKPFMIIKDPNVAKLFADKTRREILHNLRHREMTACQLAKILGKNVSSISYHLSVLEKAGLIEQTQTSMKGNLLERYYRSSAQRFVISYTLSDGLVPGSEDISKWNKEICRNAAENIDIFGFKVPEEKKAKLQDLFEKYALFEKMTFENVISRQRESAEIIKPAMKLLTSLLTNAFLFKNPEYTQIMEELCREIGIEKGGKGEWRS
;
A
#
# COMPACT_ATOMS: atom_id res chain seq x y z
N MET A 1 16.46 3.86 7.50
CA MET A 1 15.15 3.36 6.96
C MET A 1 14.30 4.55 6.55
N LYS A 2 13.89 4.63 5.28
CA LYS A 2 13.06 5.72 4.73
C LYS A 2 11.61 5.61 5.27
N PRO A 3 10.87 6.73 5.48
CA PRO A 3 9.45 6.69 5.81
C PRO A 3 8.62 6.00 4.72
N PHE A 4 8.86 6.35 3.46
CA PHE A 4 8.20 5.76 2.30
C PHE A 4 9.22 5.37 1.22
N MET A 5 8.91 4.32 0.46
CA MET A 5 9.59 3.96 -0.78
C MET A 5 8.53 3.68 -1.85
N ILE A 6 8.60 4.43 -2.96
CA ILE A 6 7.70 4.24 -4.10
C ILE A 6 8.29 3.17 -5.00
N ILE A 7 7.50 2.14 -5.28
CA ILE A 7 7.88 1.01 -6.14
C ILE A 7 7.35 1.29 -7.55
N LYS A 8 8.28 1.54 -8.48
CA LYS A 8 7.99 1.85 -9.89
C LYS A 8 8.33 0.69 -10.84
N ASP A 9 9.09 -0.30 -10.38
CA ASP A 9 9.43 -1.49 -11.15
C ASP A 9 8.36 -2.57 -10.96
N PRO A 10 7.69 -3.03 -12.04
CA PRO A 10 6.66 -4.07 -11.97
C PRO A 10 7.20 -5.39 -11.43
N ASN A 11 8.47 -5.75 -11.69
CA ASN A 11 9.07 -6.98 -11.15
C ASN A 11 9.24 -6.90 -9.64
N VAL A 12 9.64 -5.73 -9.12
CA VAL A 12 9.72 -5.50 -7.66
C VAL A 12 8.32 -5.49 -7.04
N ALA A 13 7.33 -4.87 -7.70
CA ALA A 13 5.95 -4.86 -7.23
C ALA A 13 5.35 -6.27 -7.11
N LYS A 14 5.64 -7.17 -8.07
CA LYS A 14 5.22 -8.58 -8.03
C LYS A 14 5.78 -9.36 -6.84
N LEU A 15 6.88 -8.92 -6.24
CA LEU A 15 7.41 -9.55 -5.03
C LEU A 15 6.44 -9.46 -3.84
N PHE A 16 5.59 -8.46 -3.80
CA PHE A 16 4.61 -8.28 -2.73
C PHE A 16 3.41 -9.23 -2.83
N ALA A 17 3.23 -9.98 -3.93
CA ALA A 17 2.19 -11.01 -4.04
C ALA A 17 2.44 -12.18 -3.08
N ASP A 18 3.70 -12.50 -2.77
CA ASP A 18 4.07 -13.58 -1.87
C ASP A 18 3.81 -13.21 -0.39
N LYS A 19 3.04 -14.05 0.30
CA LYS A 19 2.70 -13.84 1.72
C LYS A 19 3.93 -13.83 2.62
N THR A 20 4.87 -14.74 2.40
CA THR A 20 6.08 -14.85 3.24
C THR A 20 6.95 -13.60 3.13
N ARG A 21 7.10 -13.05 1.92
CA ARG A 21 7.86 -11.80 1.72
C ARG A 21 7.21 -10.62 2.44
N ARG A 22 5.86 -10.51 2.40
CA ARG A 22 5.16 -9.47 3.16
C ARG A 22 5.37 -9.61 4.67
N GLU A 23 5.32 -10.84 5.20
CA GLU A 23 5.54 -11.12 6.63
C GLU A 23 6.99 -10.82 7.04
N ILE A 24 7.99 -11.14 6.22
CA ILE A 24 9.38 -10.77 6.43
C ILE A 24 9.53 -9.25 6.50
N LEU A 25 9.04 -8.51 5.50
CA LEU A 25 9.09 -7.05 5.47
C LEU A 25 8.38 -6.42 6.68
N HIS A 26 7.25 -6.99 7.09
CA HIS A 26 6.54 -6.53 8.29
C HIS A 26 7.40 -6.65 9.54
N ASN A 27 8.05 -7.80 9.77
CA ASN A 27 8.91 -8.00 10.94
C ASN A 27 10.15 -7.09 10.89
N LEU A 28 10.83 -7.02 9.74
CA LEU A 28 12.04 -6.20 9.55
C LEU A 28 11.80 -4.68 9.61
N ARG A 29 10.56 -4.24 9.51
CA ARG A 29 10.18 -2.84 9.72
C ARG A 29 10.31 -2.41 11.18
N HIS A 30 10.12 -3.33 12.10
CA HIS A 30 10.10 -3.04 13.53
C HIS A 30 11.47 -3.22 14.19
N ARG A 31 12.24 -4.20 13.75
CA ARG A 31 13.56 -4.53 14.33
C ARG A 31 14.44 -5.26 13.32
N GLU A 32 15.73 -5.22 13.57
CA GLU A 32 16.72 -6.02 12.84
C GLU A 32 16.64 -7.48 13.24
N MET A 33 16.71 -8.38 12.26
CA MET A 33 16.58 -9.82 12.50
C MET A 33 17.45 -10.63 11.56
N THR A 34 17.87 -11.80 12.05
CA THR A 34 18.57 -12.83 11.26
C THR A 34 17.57 -13.78 10.57
N ALA A 35 18.05 -14.54 9.58
CA ALA A 35 17.26 -15.59 8.93
C ALA A 35 16.72 -16.61 9.94
N CYS A 36 17.52 -17.01 10.93
CA CYS A 36 17.11 -17.96 11.97
C CYS A 36 15.96 -17.40 12.84
N GLN A 37 16.04 -16.13 13.23
CA GLN A 37 15.00 -15.48 14.02
C GLN A 37 13.67 -15.36 13.25
N LEU A 38 13.75 -14.97 11.97
CA LEU A 38 12.58 -14.89 11.09
C LEU A 38 11.96 -16.29 10.86
N ALA A 39 12.80 -17.30 10.62
CA ALA A 39 12.34 -18.69 10.45
C ALA A 39 11.55 -19.18 11.66
N LYS A 40 12.04 -18.90 12.87
CA LYS A 40 11.35 -19.25 14.13
C LYS A 40 10.00 -18.55 14.27
N ILE A 41 9.95 -17.24 13.98
CA ILE A 41 8.71 -16.45 14.11
C ILE A 41 7.66 -16.87 13.07
N LEU A 42 8.10 -17.13 11.84
CA LEU A 42 7.19 -17.43 10.73
C LEU A 42 6.86 -18.94 10.61
N GLY A 43 7.44 -19.78 11.46
CA GLY A 43 7.24 -21.24 11.42
C GLY A 43 7.73 -21.87 10.12
N LYS A 44 8.84 -21.34 9.55
CA LYS A 44 9.41 -21.79 8.28
C LYS A 44 10.85 -22.27 8.44
N ASN A 45 11.35 -23.03 7.47
CA ASN A 45 12.77 -23.46 7.52
C ASN A 45 13.70 -22.28 7.12
N VAL A 46 14.91 -22.30 7.66
CA VAL A 46 15.92 -21.23 7.50
C VAL A 46 16.32 -21.06 6.03
N SER A 47 16.42 -22.13 5.26
CA SER A 47 16.79 -22.06 3.84
C SER A 47 15.75 -21.34 3.00
N SER A 48 14.45 -21.57 3.25
CA SER A 48 13.37 -20.84 2.60
C SER A 48 13.41 -19.35 2.94
N ILE A 49 13.61 -18.99 4.21
CA ILE A 49 13.73 -17.59 4.63
C ILE A 49 14.96 -16.94 3.99
N SER A 50 16.10 -17.62 3.96
CA SER A 50 17.34 -17.12 3.33
C SER A 50 17.16 -16.83 1.84
N TYR A 51 16.41 -17.69 1.11
CA TYR A 51 16.02 -17.44 -0.27
C TYR A 51 15.18 -16.15 -0.40
N HIS A 52 14.13 -16.00 0.42
CA HIS A 52 13.29 -14.79 0.38
C HIS A 52 14.07 -13.53 0.75
N LEU A 53 14.96 -13.58 1.74
CA LEU A 53 15.86 -12.47 2.10
C LEU A 53 16.76 -12.08 0.92
N SER A 54 17.38 -13.05 0.24
CA SER A 54 18.22 -12.76 -0.94
C SER A 54 17.42 -12.07 -2.06
N VAL A 55 16.19 -12.51 -2.31
CA VAL A 55 15.30 -11.88 -3.31
C VAL A 55 14.95 -10.44 -2.92
N LEU A 56 14.57 -10.21 -1.66
CA LEU A 56 14.21 -8.89 -1.15
C LEU A 56 15.40 -7.92 -1.10
N GLU A 57 16.59 -8.43 -0.75
CA GLU A 57 17.84 -7.65 -0.72
C GLU A 57 18.24 -7.19 -2.12
N LYS A 58 18.22 -8.11 -3.12
CA LYS A 58 18.48 -7.79 -4.53
C LYS A 58 17.53 -6.75 -5.08
N ALA A 59 16.28 -6.75 -4.62
CA ALA A 59 15.28 -5.76 -4.99
C ALA A 59 15.38 -4.44 -4.20
N GLY A 60 16.35 -4.31 -3.27
CA GLY A 60 16.53 -3.11 -2.44
C GLY A 60 15.43 -2.87 -1.40
N LEU A 61 14.60 -3.88 -1.12
CA LEU A 61 13.51 -3.78 -0.15
C LEU A 61 13.97 -3.98 1.30
N ILE A 62 15.11 -4.65 1.47
CA ILE A 62 15.81 -4.81 2.74
C ILE A 62 17.29 -4.51 2.55
N GLU A 63 17.96 -4.25 3.65
CA GLU A 63 19.41 -4.04 3.72
C GLU A 63 20.03 -4.90 4.82
N GLN A 64 21.22 -5.42 4.60
CA GLN A 64 22.02 -6.02 5.64
C GLN A 64 22.63 -4.91 6.48
N THR A 65 22.39 -4.93 7.79
CA THR A 65 22.85 -3.87 8.71
C THR A 65 24.14 -4.24 9.42
N GLN A 66 24.25 -5.50 9.83
CA GLN A 66 25.42 -5.98 10.55
C GLN A 66 25.63 -7.49 10.37
N THR A 67 26.82 -7.94 10.74
CA THR A 67 27.16 -9.35 10.89
C THR A 67 27.63 -9.62 12.31
N SER A 68 27.30 -10.79 12.83
CA SER A 68 27.75 -11.26 14.14
C SER A 68 28.24 -12.70 14.05
N MET A 69 29.27 -13.03 14.79
CA MET A 69 29.75 -14.42 14.92
C MET A 69 29.06 -15.07 16.12
N LYS A 70 28.40 -16.20 15.86
CA LYS A 70 27.83 -17.04 16.93
C LYS A 70 28.50 -18.41 16.87
N GLY A 71 29.55 -18.60 17.69
CA GLY A 71 30.47 -19.72 17.53
C GLY A 71 31.16 -19.62 16.17
N ASN A 72 31.07 -20.67 15.34
CA ASN A 72 31.65 -20.71 14.00
C ASN A 72 30.66 -20.28 12.91
N LEU A 73 29.46 -19.79 13.27
CA LEU A 73 28.41 -19.38 12.33
C LEU A 73 28.38 -17.87 12.19
N LEU A 74 28.46 -17.38 10.95
CA LEU A 74 28.26 -15.97 10.61
C LEU A 74 26.76 -15.68 10.47
N GLU A 75 26.19 -14.93 11.40
CA GLU A 75 24.81 -14.43 11.34
C GLU A 75 24.77 -13.04 10.70
N ARG A 76 23.89 -12.88 9.70
CA ARG A 76 23.61 -11.59 9.04
C ARG A 76 22.29 -11.04 9.54
N TYR A 77 22.27 -9.77 9.95
CA TYR A 77 21.08 -9.05 10.37
C TYR A 77 20.56 -8.20 9.22
N TYR A 78 19.26 -8.19 9.06
CA TYR A 78 18.57 -7.46 8.01
C TYR A 78 17.54 -6.51 8.61
N ARG A 79 17.30 -5.43 7.88
CA ARG A 79 16.29 -4.42 8.19
C ARG A 79 15.51 -4.03 6.92
N SER A 80 14.27 -3.62 7.06
CA SER A 80 13.50 -3.05 5.96
C SER A 80 14.09 -1.71 5.50
N SER A 81 14.21 -1.49 4.20
CA SER A 81 14.72 -0.23 3.64
C SER A 81 13.74 0.94 3.85
N ALA A 82 12.43 0.64 4.03
CA ALA A 82 11.41 1.64 4.29
C ALA A 82 10.38 1.20 5.33
N GLN A 83 9.73 2.19 5.97
CA GLN A 83 8.60 1.96 6.87
C GLN A 83 7.36 1.50 6.11
N ARG A 84 7.12 2.07 4.92
CA ARG A 84 6.02 1.73 4.03
C ARG A 84 6.49 1.67 2.58
N PHE A 85 6.08 0.62 1.88
CA PHE A 85 6.25 0.50 0.44
C PHE A 85 4.93 0.90 -0.22
N VAL A 86 5.02 1.72 -1.26
CA VAL A 86 3.87 2.24 -2.01
C VAL A 86 4.06 1.83 -3.46
N ILE A 87 3.18 0.98 -3.96
CA ILE A 87 3.16 0.62 -5.39
C ILE A 87 2.68 1.86 -6.16
N SER A 88 3.50 2.32 -7.12
CA SER A 88 3.18 3.51 -7.92
C SER A 88 1.81 3.37 -8.60
N TYR A 89 1.09 4.48 -8.72
CA TYR A 89 -0.19 4.53 -9.42
C TYR A 89 -0.05 4.10 -10.88
N THR A 90 1.07 4.40 -11.53
CA THR A 90 1.33 4.02 -12.93
C THR A 90 1.32 2.50 -13.14
N LEU A 91 1.74 1.71 -12.13
CA LEU A 91 1.63 0.25 -12.16
C LEU A 91 0.20 -0.23 -11.93
N SER A 92 -0.53 0.48 -11.06
CA SER A 92 -1.92 0.13 -10.73
C SER A 92 -2.88 0.38 -11.88
N ASP A 93 -2.56 1.33 -12.76
CA ASP A 93 -3.36 1.69 -13.93
C ASP A 93 -2.94 0.94 -15.22
N GLY A 94 -1.88 0.14 -15.16
CA GLY A 94 -1.39 -0.62 -16.30
C GLY A 94 -0.64 0.20 -17.35
N LEU A 95 -0.22 1.43 -17.00
CA LEU A 95 0.52 2.34 -17.90
C LEU A 95 1.95 1.87 -18.18
N VAL A 96 2.48 0.98 -17.37
CA VAL A 96 3.83 0.45 -17.49
C VAL A 96 3.78 -0.97 -18.05
N PRO A 97 4.49 -1.29 -19.15
CA PRO A 97 4.58 -2.66 -19.65
C PRO A 97 5.01 -3.65 -18.56
N GLY A 98 4.33 -4.77 -18.46
CA GLY A 98 4.58 -5.79 -17.43
C GLY A 98 3.83 -5.55 -16.11
N SER A 99 2.98 -4.51 -16.01
CA SER A 99 2.14 -4.23 -14.84
C SER A 99 0.69 -4.71 -14.97
N GLU A 100 0.35 -5.43 -16.03
CA GLU A 100 -1.02 -5.86 -16.36
C GLU A 100 -1.67 -6.67 -15.22
N ASP A 101 -0.89 -7.54 -14.57
CA ASP A 101 -1.37 -8.33 -13.41
C ASP A 101 -1.72 -7.44 -12.22
N ILE A 102 -0.96 -6.35 -12.01
CA ILE A 102 -1.17 -5.40 -10.92
C ILE A 102 -2.44 -4.58 -11.18
N SER A 103 -2.61 -4.11 -12.42
CA SER A 103 -3.81 -3.41 -12.86
C SER A 103 -5.06 -4.29 -12.74
N LYS A 104 -4.98 -5.53 -13.22
CA LYS A 104 -6.08 -6.52 -13.10
C LYS A 104 -6.46 -6.77 -11.65
N TRP A 105 -5.48 -6.96 -10.77
CA TRP A 105 -5.73 -7.13 -9.34
C TRP A 105 -6.39 -5.90 -8.71
N ASN A 106 -5.98 -4.68 -9.11
CA ASN A 106 -6.60 -3.45 -8.62
C ASN A 106 -8.08 -3.34 -9.03
N LYS A 107 -8.39 -3.68 -10.29
CA LYS A 107 -9.77 -3.73 -10.80
C LYS A 107 -10.62 -4.76 -10.05
N GLU A 108 -10.05 -5.92 -9.74
CA GLU A 108 -10.70 -6.95 -8.94
C GLU A 108 -11.07 -6.46 -7.53
N ILE A 109 -10.18 -5.69 -6.88
CA ILE A 109 -10.48 -5.08 -5.60
C ILE A 109 -11.66 -4.11 -5.72
N CYS A 110 -11.67 -3.24 -6.72
CA CYS A 110 -12.76 -2.27 -6.94
C CYS A 110 -14.08 -2.97 -7.25
N ARG A 111 -14.06 -4.04 -8.04
CA ARG A 111 -15.23 -4.88 -8.32
C ARG A 111 -15.79 -5.49 -7.03
N ASN A 112 -14.93 -6.14 -6.26
CA ASN A 112 -15.34 -6.78 -4.99
C ASN A 112 -15.91 -5.75 -4.00
N ALA A 113 -15.32 -4.56 -3.94
CA ALA A 113 -15.84 -3.47 -3.11
C ALA A 113 -17.24 -3.00 -3.57
N ALA A 114 -17.46 -2.87 -4.88
CA ALA A 114 -18.76 -2.47 -5.42
C ALA A 114 -19.84 -3.54 -5.21
N GLU A 115 -19.47 -4.82 -5.31
CA GLU A 115 -20.36 -5.95 -5.04
C GLU A 115 -20.82 -6.03 -3.58
N ASN A 116 -19.96 -5.62 -2.63
CA ASN A 116 -20.16 -5.78 -1.19
C ASN A 116 -20.39 -4.45 -0.44
N ILE A 117 -20.81 -3.39 -1.12
CA ILE A 117 -21.03 -2.08 -0.47
C ILE A 117 -22.19 -2.12 0.54
N ASP A 118 -23.07 -3.09 0.41
CA ASP A 118 -24.22 -3.33 1.29
C ASP A 118 -23.83 -3.69 2.72
N ILE A 119 -22.61 -4.17 2.96
CA ILE A 119 -22.09 -4.41 4.32
C ILE A 119 -22.07 -3.13 5.17
N PHE A 120 -22.03 -1.96 4.53
CA PHE A 120 -22.15 -0.64 5.18
C PHE A 120 -23.57 -0.07 5.14
N GLY A 121 -24.58 -0.87 4.76
CA GLY A 121 -25.99 -0.47 4.71
C GLY A 121 -26.42 0.26 3.43
N PHE A 122 -25.52 0.45 2.47
CA PHE A 122 -25.86 1.07 1.18
C PHE A 122 -26.43 0.02 0.22
N LYS A 123 -27.67 0.23 -0.23
CA LYS A 123 -28.33 -0.65 -1.19
C LYS A 123 -28.20 -0.09 -2.60
N VAL A 124 -27.35 -0.69 -3.41
CA VAL A 124 -27.14 -0.32 -4.82
C VAL A 124 -27.72 -1.41 -5.71
N PRO A 125 -28.66 -1.07 -6.65
CA PRO A 125 -29.20 -2.01 -7.61
C PRO A 125 -28.10 -2.67 -8.45
N GLU A 126 -28.33 -3.92 -8.88
CA GLU A 126 -27.34 -4.73 -9.60
C GLU A 126 -26.89 -4.05 -10.92
N GLU A 127 -27.84 -3.41 -11.64
CA GLU A 127 -27.56 -2.68 -12.87
C GLU A 127 -26.61 -1.47 -12.69
N LYS A 128 -26.45 -0.97 -11.46
CA LYS A 128 -25.56 0.16 -11.13
C LYS A 128 -24.19 -0.27 -10.63
N LYS A 129 -23.98 -1.54 -10.30
CA LYS A 129 -22.70 -2.03 -9.73
C LYS A 129 -21.53 -1.85 -10.68
N ALA A 130 -21.71 -2.05 -11.99
CA ALA A 130 -20.67 -1.81 -12.98
C ALA A 130 -20.22 -0.34 -13.02
N LYS A 131 -21.18 0.60 -12.93
CA LYS A 131 -20.88 2.03 -12.83
C LYS A 131 -20.19 2.38 -11.53
N LEU A 132 -20.61 1.78 -10.43
CA LEU A 132 -19.99 1.97 -9.13
C LEU A 132 -18.55 1.46 -9.11
N GLN A 133 -18.27 0.33 -9.76
CA GLN A 133 -16.90 -0.18 -9.93
C GLN A 133 -16.03 0.84 -10.69
N ASP A 134 -16.49 1.39 -11.81
CA ASP A 134 -15.75 2.41 -12.58
C ASP A 134 -15.44 3.65 -11.72
N LEU A 135 -16.40 4.12 -10.92
CA LEU A 135 -16.19 5.23 -9.99
C LEU A 135 -15.16 4.88 -8.90
N PHE A 136 -15.16 3.66 -8.38
CA PHE A 136 -14.16 3.21 -7.41
C PHE A 136 -12.76 3.10 -8.02
N GLU A 137 -12.64 2.65 -9.28
CA GLU A 137 -11.36 2.63 -9.99
C GLU A 137 -10.79 4.05 -10.16
N LYS A 138 -11.62 5.00 -10.60
CA LYS A 138 -11.24 6.40 -10.73
C LYS A 138 -10.86 7.03 -9.39
N TYR A 139 -11.68 6.83 -8.35
CA TYR A 139 -11.40 7.27 -6.99
C TYR A 139 -10.04 6.75 -6.50
N ALA A 140 -9.82 5.43 -6.61
CA ALA A 140 -8.58 4.79 -6.16
C ALA A 140 -7.34 5.29 -6.92
N LEU A 141 -7.48 5.57 -8.21
CA LEU A 141 -6.41 6.14 -9.03
C LEU A 141 -6.04 7.54 -8.54
N PHE A 142 -7.03 8.44 -8.35
CA PHE A 142 -6.79 9.80 -7.84
C PHE A 142 -6.16 9.80 -6.46
N GLU A 143 -6.63 8.94 -5.54
CA GLU A 143 -6.04 8.80 -4.21
C GLU A 143 -4.56 8.38 -4.30
N LYS A 144 -4.25 7.33 -5.05
CA LYS A 144 -2.89 6.82 -5.20
C LYS A 144 -1.96 7.85 -5.84
N MET A 145 -2.38 8.49 -6.92
CA MET A 145 -1.62 9.52 -7.62
C MET A 145 -1.32 10.71 -6.70
N THR A 146 -2.34 11.20 -5.99
CA THR A 146 -2.19 12.34 -5.08
C THR A 146 -1.33 11.99 -3.89
N PHE A 147 -1.52 10.81 -3.28
CA PHE A 147 -0.69 10.34 -2.19
C PHE A 147 0.78 10.20 -2.61
N GLU A 148 1.05 9.60 -3.79
CA GLU A 148 2.41 9.49 -4.34
C GLU A 148 3.05 10.88 -4.55
N ASN A 149 2.28 11.86 -5.06
CA ASN A 149 2.73 13.24 -5.20
C ASN A 149 3.09 13.87 -3.84
N VAL A 150 2.27 13.67 -2.82
CA VAL A 150 2.53 14.18 -1.46
C VAL A 150 3.80 13.59 -0.88
N ILE A 151 3.96 12.27 -0.92
CA ILE A 151 5.14 11.61 -0.33
C ILE A 151 6.43 11.88 -1.12
N SER A 152 6.34 12.13 -2.43
CA SER A 152 7.50 12.47 -3.27
C SER A 152 8.11 13.83 -2.92
N ARG A 153 7.34 14.72 -2.29
CA ARG A 153 7.79 16.03 -1.82
C ARG A 153 8.49 16.00 -0.44
N GLN A 154 8.51 14.81 0.19
CA GLN A 154 9.14 14.68 1.49
C GLN A 154 10.64 14.96 1.40
N ARG A 155 11.11 15.92 2.20
CA ARG A 155 12.55 16.21 2.36
C ARG A 155 13.15 15.23 3.37
N GLU A 156 14.40 14.84 3.15
CA GLU A 156 15.18 14.08 4.15
C GLU A 156 15.37 14.98 5.38
N SER A 157 15.20 14.48 6.58
CA SER A 157 15.64 15.08 7.84
C SER A 157 14.63 15.62 8.86
N ALA A 158 13.37 15.29 8.79
CA ALA A 158 12.54 15.62 9.94
C ALA A 158 12.45 14.40 10.89
N GLU A 159 12.95 14.55 12.12
CA GLU A 159 12.58 13.66 13.22
C GLU A 159 11.10 13.85 13.53
N ILE A 160 10.25 13.14 12.82
CA ILE A 160 8.81 13.16 13.02
C ILE A 160 8.33 11.83 13.54
N ILE A 161 7.51 11.82 14.58
CA ILE A 161 6.89 10.59 15.08
C ILE A 161 5.91 10.00 14.07
N LYS A 162 5.83 8.67 14.00
CA LYS A 162 5.00 7.94 13.03
C LYS A 162 3.54 8.40 12.97
N PRO A 163 2.82 8.64 14.09
CA PRO A 163 1.45 9.14 14.06
C PRO A 163 1.32 10.52 13.39
N ALA A 164 2.26 11.44 13.64
CA ALA A 164 2.26 12.77 13.03
C ALA A 164 2.53 12.68 11.52
N MET A 165 3.46 11.80 11.07
CA MET A 165 3.70 11.54 9.65
C MET A 165 2.42 11.03 8.97
N LYS A 166 1.69 10.09 9.60
CA LYS A 166 0.42 9.58 9.09
C LYS A 166 -0.63 10.70 8.98
N LEU A 167 -0.75 11.53 10.01
CA LEU A 167 -1.69 12.66 10.02
C LEU A 167 -1.37 13.66 8.90
N LEU A 168 -0.11 14.07 8.75
CA LEU A 168 0.31 15.03 7.72
C LEU A 168 0.10 14.49 6.31
N THR A 169 0.47 13.25 6.04
CA THR A 169 0.27 12.67 4.71
C THR A 169 -1.21 12.54 4.38
N SER A 170 -2.07 12.15 5.33
CA SER A 170 -3.51 12.08 5.14
C SER A 170 -4.12 13.46 4.90
N LEU A 171 -3.79 14.44 5.75
CA LEU A 171 -4.28 15.80 5.62
C LEU A 171 -3.91 16.44 4.28
N LEU A 172 -2.63 16.35 3.90
CA LEU A 172 -2.15 16.90 2.63
C LEU A 172 -2.79 16.22 1.42
N THR A 173 -2.89 14.88 1.43
CA THR A 173 -3.57 14.14 0.36
C THR A 173 -5.01 14.62 0.22
N ASN A 174 -5.77 14.69 1.30
CA ASN A 174 -7.15 15.15 1.28
C ASN A 174 -7.28 16.61 0.82
N ALA A 175 -6.35 17.48 1.23
CA ALA A 175 -6.35 18.89 0.82
C ALA A 175 -6.13 19.05 -0.70
N PHE A 176 -5.21 18.27 -1.28
CA PHE A 176 -4.98 18.26 -2.73
C PHE A 176 -6.17 17.64 -3.49
N LEU A 177 -6.74 16.54 -3.00
CA LEU A 177 -7.93 15.92 -3.60
C LEU A 177 -9.12 16.88 -3.59
N PHE A 178 -9.36 17.55 -2.46
CA PHE A 178 -10.45 18.53 -2.32
C PHE A 178 -10.35 19.69 -3.31
N LYS A 179 -9.14 20.07 -3.74
CA LYS A 179 -8.90 21.12 -4.74
C LYS A 179 -8.92 20.62 -6.18
N ASN A 180 -9.04 19.32 -6.40
CA ASN A 180 -9.10 18.75 -7.74
C ASN A 180 -10.57 18.66 -8.22
N PRO A 181 -10.94 19.39 -9.30
CA PRO A 181 -12.33 19.41 -9.77
C PRO A 181 -12.81 18.06 -10.31
N GLU A 182 -11.93 17.28 -10.97
CA GLU A 182 -12.29 15.96 -11.48
C GLU A 182 -12.56 14.98 -10.34
N TYR A 183 -11.75 15.00 -9.29
CA TYR A 183 -11.99 14.21 -8.10
C TYR A 183 -13.30 14.59 -7.41
N THR A 184 -13.59 15.89 -7.31
CA THR A 184 -14.84 16.40 -6.72
C THR A 184 -16.04 15.89 -7.51
N GLN A 185 -15.97 15.91 -8.83
CA GLN A 185 -17.03 15.38 -9.70
C GLN A 185 -17.25 13.87 -9.49
N ILE A 186 -16.16 13.08 -9.41
CA ILE A 186 -16.25 11.64 -9.11
C ILE A 186 -16.94 11.41 -7.77
N MET A 187 -16.56 12.16 -6.73
CA MET A 187 -17.16 12.04 -5.41
C MET A 187 -18.65 12.42 -5.40
N GLU A 188 -19.03 13.47 -6.13
CA GLU A 188 -20.46 13.87 -6.26
C GLU A 188 -21.28 12.79 -6.97
N GLU A 189 -20.71 12.20 -8.02
CA GLU A 189 -21.38 11.11 -8.74
C GLU A 189 -21.47 9.84 -7.87
N LEU A 190 -20.42 9.50 -7.17
CA LEU A 190 -20.38 8.38 -6.23
C LEU A 190 -21.44 8.55 -5.14
N CYS A 191 -21.51 9.72 -4.49
CA CYS A 191 -22.53 10.01 -3.48
C CYS A 191 -23.94 9.83 -4.02
N ARG A 192 -24.21 10.27 -5.27
CA ARG A 192 -25.49 10.09 -5.93
C ARG A 192 -25.85 8.62 -6.16
N GLU A 193 -24.87 7.82 -6.61
CA GLU A 193 -25.11 6.39 -6.89
C GLU A 193 -25.37 5.58 -5.60
N ILE A 194 -24.74 5.94 -4.49
CA ILE A 194 -24.92 5.25 -3.20
C ILE A 194 -25.98 5.89 -2.29
N GLY A 195 -26.61 6.99 -2.74
CA GLY A 195 -27.72 7.62 -2.01
C GLY A 195 -27.29 8.53 -0.85
N ILE A 196 -26.07 9.08 -0.87
CA ILE A 196 -25.64 10.10 0.10
C ILE A 196 -26.07 11.47 -0.39
N GLU A 197 -27.07 12.06 0.26
CA GLU A 197 -27.59 13.39 -0.09
C GLU A 197 -26.71 14.53 0.44
N LYS A 198 -26.59 15.62 -0.35
CA LYS A 198 -25.98 16.88 0.12
C LYS A 198 -26.87 17.48 1.22
N GLY A 199 -26.33 17.60 2.42
CA GLY A 199 -26.96 18.37 3.50
C GLY A 199 -27.89 17.60 4.43
N GLY A 200 -27.92 16.29 4.38
CA GLY A 200 -28.44 15.50 5.51
C GLY A 200 -27.70 15.95 6.77
N LYS A 201 -28.39 16.59 7.73
CA LYS A 201 -27.83 16.84 9.05
C LYS A 201 -27.41 15.47 9.57
N GLY A 202 -26.11 15.18 9.42
CA GLY A 202 -25.58 13.85 9.57
C GLY A 202 -26.03 13.24 10.86
N GLU A 203 -26.65 12.11 10.78
CA GLU A 203 -26.74 11.14 11.86
C GLU A 203 -25.33 10.57 12.14
N TRP A 204 -24.36 11.46 12.36
CA TRP A 204 -23.11 11.13 13.04
C TRP A 204 -23.35 11.12 14.56
N ARG A 205 -24.45 10.50 14.99
CA ARG A 205 -24.71 10.26 16.40
C ARG A 205 -24.40 8.83 16.70
N SER A 206 -23.27 8.71 17.42
CA SER A 206 -22.77 7.58 18.25
C SER A 206 -23.57 6.29 18.26
#